data_ee77e086178875b65be3d82afc3ff7e0
#
_entry.id   ee77e086178875b65be3d82afc3ff7e0
#
_cell.length_a   1.000
_cell.length_b   1.000
_cell.length_c   1.000
_cell.angle_alpha   90.00
_cell.angle_beta   90.00
_cell.angle_gamma   90.00
#
_symmetry.space_group_name_H-M   'P 1'
#
loop_
_entity.id
_entity.type
_entity.pdbx_description
1 polymer ?
#
loop_
_entity_poly.entity_id
_entity_poly.type
_entity_poly.pdbx_seq_one_letter_code
_entity_poly.pdbx_strand_id
1 'polypeptide(L)'
;MSDNTKIGFIGFGNMAQAIADGLLSKNAAAAENIFACAANWEKLCRNTKKRGIIPCRDAAETAVNSDIVILAVKPYMMADVTSTVKSILKDKIVISVAAGYPFEKFEEILLPGTHHISTIPNTPVSIGEGIFICENRHSLSDSELALVENIF
;
A
#
# COMPACT_ATOMS: atom_id res chain seq x y z
N MET A 1 15.40 -4.13 9.10
CA MET A 1 14.43 -3.10 8.67
C MET A 1 14.99 -1.75 9.07
N SER A 2 15.08 -0.79 8.18
CA SER A 2 15.37 0.56 8.63
C SER A 2 14.12 1.11 9.30
N ASP A 3 14.25 1.65 10.50
CA ASP A 3 13.15 2.23 11.27
C ASP A 3 12.45 3.40 10.55
N ASN A 4 12.93 3.78 9.37
CA ASN A 4 12.48 4.91 8.57
C ASN A 4 11.77 4.53 7.27
N THR A 5 11.41 3.26 7.04
CA THR A 5 10.64 2.87 5.84
C THR A 5 9.28 3.56 5.84
N LYS A 6 9.00 4.29 4.77
CA LYS A 6 7.75 5.04 4.60
C LYS A 6 6.76 4.25 3.77
N ILE A 7 5.54 4.14 4.28
CA ILE A 7 4.47 3.35 3.69
C ILE A 7 3.31 4.27 3.30
N GLY A 8 2.90 4.20 2.05
CA GLY A 8 1.78 4.99 1.54
C GLY A 8 0.59 4.11 1.13
N PHE A 9 -0.60 4.51 1.51
CA PHE A 9 -1.85 3.88 1.10
C PHE A 9 -2.56 4.75 0.06
N ILE A 10 -2.70 4.24 -1.15
CA ILE A 10 -3.59 4.83 -2.15
C ILE A 10 -4.94 4.14 -2.04
N GLY A 11 -5.90 4.85 -1.44
CA GLY A 11 -7.14 4.29 -0.91
C GLY A 11 -7.01 3.97 0.58
N PHE A 12 -7.99 4.39 1.38
CA PHE A 12 -7.95 4.21 2.84
C PHE A 12 -9.31 3.74 3.38
N GLY A 13 -9.83 2.69 2.76
CA GLY A 13 -11.04 1.98 3.19
C GLY A 13 -10.77 0.98 4.31
N ASN A 14 -11.73 0.07 4.54
CA ASN A 14 -11.67 -0.86 5.68
C ASN A 14 -10.41 -1.73 5.69
N MET A 15 -10.00 -2.27 4.54
CA MET A 15 -8.82 -3.14 4.48
C MET A 15 -7.52 -2.35 4.69
N ALA A 16 -7.38 -1.19 4.08
CA ALA A 16 -6.23 -0.32 4.29
C ALA A 16 -6.10 0.10 5.75
N GLN A 17 -7.19 0.46 6.39
CA GLN A 17 -7.23 0.80 7.82
C GLN A 17 -6.84 -0.40 8.70
N ALA A 18 -7.32 -1.60 8.36
CA ALA A 18 -6.95 -2.82 9.07
C ALA A 18 -5.46 -3.12 8.97
N ILE A 19 -4.87 -2.96 7.79
CA ILE A 19 -3.42 -3.11 7.58
C ILE A 19 -2.65 -2.07 8.41
N ALA A 20 -3.07 -0.81 8.37
CA ALA A 20 -2.44 0.25 9.14
C ALA A 20 -2.50 -0.02 10.65
N ASP A 21 -3.64 -0.49 11.16
CA ASP A 21 -3.80 -0.87 12.57
C ASP A 21 -2.84 -2.01 12.95
N GLY A 22 -2.69 -3.00 12.08
CA GLY A 22 -1.74 -4.10 12.28
C GLY A 22 -0.29 -3.64 12.33
N LEU A 23 0.11 -2.76 11.40
CA LEU A 23 1.46 -2.18 11.36
C LEU A 23 1.78 -1.39 12.64
N LEU A 24 0.82 -0.61 13.12
CA LEU A 24 0.98 0.18 14.34
C LEU A 24 1.02 -0.69 15.59
N SER A 25 0.12 -1.67 15.70
CA SER A 25 0.02 -2.55 16.87
C SER A 25 1.25 -3.44 17.08
N LYS A 26 1.91 -3.83 16.00
CA LYS A 26 3.15 -4.63 16.04
C LYS A 26 4.42 -3.80 15.98
N ASN A 27 4.29 -2.48 15.99
CA ASN A 27 5.42 -1.55 15.84
C ASN A 27 6.26 -1.81 14.58
N ALA A 28 5.61 -2.31 13.51
CA ALA A 28 6.25 -2.56 12.23
C ALA A 28 6.53 -1.26 11.46
N ALA A 29 5.76 -0.21 11.73
CA ALA A 29 5.97 1.13 11.21
C ALA A 29 5.52 2.17 12.24
N ALA A 30 6.24 3.30 12.30
CA ALA A 30 5.82 4.45 13.09
C ALA A 30 4.70 5.22 12.35
N ALA A 31 3.76 5.78 13.09
CA ALA A 31 2.61 6.48 12.50
C ALA A 31 3.02 7.64 11.59
N GLU A 32 4.06 8.37 11.96
CA GLU A 32 4.60 9.48 11.17
C GLU A 32 5.27 9.05 9.87
N ASN A 33 5.49 7.75 9.67
CA ASN A 33 6.01 7.17 8.45
C ASN A 33 4.92 6.49 7.59
N ILE A 34 3.65 6.68 7.95
CA ILE A 34 2.52 6.16 7.20
C ILE A 34 1.72 7.32 6.61
N PHE A 35 1.48 7.24 5.31
CA PHE A 35 0.79 8.25 4.50
C PHE A 35 -0.44 7.63 3.86
N ALA A 36 -1.50 8.39 3.67
CA ALA A 36 -2.71 7.86 3.04
C ALA A 36 -3.47 8.94 2.27
N CYS A 37 -4.08 8.54 1.16
CA CYS A 37 -5.05 9.36 0.43
C CYS A 37 -6.35 8.57 0.20
N ALA A 38 -7.43 9.31 0.02
CA ALA A 38 -8.75 8.75 -0.30
C ALA A 38 -9.62 9.83 -0.97
N ALA A 39 -10.69 9.40 -1.64
CA ALA A 39 -11.59 10.31 -2.34
C ALA A 39 -12.34 11.27 -1.41
N ASN A 40 -12.72 10.82 -0.22
CA ASN A 40 -13.42 11.66 0.78
C ASN A 40 -12.41 12.19 1.80
N TRP A 41 -12.05 13.46 1.65
CA TRP A 41 -11.04 14.12 2.48
C TRP A 41 -11.42 14.17 3.98
N GLU A 42 -12.66 14.52 4.30
CA GLU A 42 -13.10 14.62 5.70
C GLU A 42 -13.04 13.27 6.41
N LYS A 43 -13.50 12.22 5.74
CA LYS A 43 -13.45 10.85 6.25
C LYS A 43 -12.00 10.38 6.40
N LEU A 44 -11.14 10.68 5.44
CA LEU A 44 -9.71 10.39 5.50
C LEU A 44 -9.08 11.06 6.72
N CYS A 45 -9.31 12.36 6.92
CA CYS A 45 -8.75 13.10 8.05
C CYS A 45 -9.19 12.51 9.40
N ARG A 46 -10.44 12.09 9.54
CA ARG A 46 -10.91 11.43 10.76
C ARG A 46 -10.19 10.11 11.01
N ASN A 47 -10.07 9.29 9.98
CA ASN A 47 -9.48 7.95 10.08
C ASN A 47 -7.97 7.99 10.29
N THR A 48 -7.27 8.95 9.69
CA THR A 48 -5.83 9.14 9.88
C THR A 48 -5.50 9.76 11.23
N LYS A 49 -6.30 10.75 11.67
CA LYS A 49 -6.11 11.40 12.98
C LYS A 49 -6.18 10.42 14.15
N LYS A 50 -7.11 9.48 14.10
CA LYS A 50 -7.24 8.43 15.13
C LYS A 50 -5.96 7.59 15.30
N ARG A 51 -5.14 7.50 14.25
CA ARG A 51 -3.95 6.65 14.18
C ARG A 51 -2.64 7.42 14.21
N GLY A 52 -2.68 8.74 14.12
CA GLY A 52 -1.49 9.59 13.98
C GLY A 52 -0.83 9.48 12.59
N ILE A 53 -1.55 8.98 11.60
CA ILE A 53 -1.10 8.82 10.21
C ILE A 53 -1.26 10.14 9.46
N ILE A 54 -0.42 10.37 8.45
CA ILE A 54 -0.40 11.61 7.68
C ILE A 54 -1.36 11.53 6.49
N PRO A 55 -2.42 12.35 6.45
CA PRO A 55 -3.31 12.43 5.29
C PRO A 55 -2.64 13.19 4.14
N CYS A 56 -2.77 12.66 2.93
CA CYS A 56 -2.29 13.28 1.70
C CYS A 56 -3.47 13.70 0.81
N ARG A 57 -3.27 14.74 0.01
CA ARG A 57 -4.33 15.30 -0.85
C ARG A 57 -4.68 14.39 -2.02
N ASP A 58 -3.70 13.68 -2.55
CA ASP A 58 -3.88 12.81 -3.71
C ASP A 58 -2.88 11.64 -3.73
N ALA A 59 -3.01 10.80 -4.74
CA ALA A 59 -2.14 9.66 -4.93
C ALA A 59 -0.68 10.05 -5.20
N ALA A 60 -0.45 11.17 -5.88
CA ALA A 60 0.89 11.65 -6.20
C ALA A 60 1.64 12.06 -4.92
N GLU A 61 1.00 12.84 -4.06
CA GLU A 61 1.57 13.24 -2.77
C GLU A 61 1.88 12.01 -1.90
N THR A 62 0.97 11.05 -1.87
CA THR A 62 1.16 9.79 -1.13
C THR A 62 2.38 9.02 -1.67
N ALA A 63 2.45 8.82 -2.98
CA ALA A 63 3.52 8.05 -3.62
C ALA A 63 4.90 8.71 -3.47
N VAL A 64 4.98 10.03 -3.63
CA VAL A 64 6.23 10.78 -3.49
C VAL A 64 6.82 10.63 -2.08
N ASN A 65 5.98 10.61 -1.06
CA ASN A 65 6.39 10.52 0.34
C ASN A 65 6.65 9.08 0.82
N SER A 66 6.53 8.08 -0.04
CA SER A 66 6.57 6.67 0.37
C SER A 66 7.68 5.90 -0.33
N ASP A 67 8.19 4.87 0.33
CA ASP A 67 9.10 3.86 -0.24
C ASP A 67 8.30 2.66 -0.74
N ILE A 68 7.29 2.28 0.01
CA ILE A 68 6.34 1.22 -0.30
C ILE A 68 4.97 1.86 -0.51
N VAL A 69 4.33 1.57 -1.64
CA VAL A 69 2.99 2.05 -1.95
C VAL A 69 2.02 0.88 -2.00
N ILE A 70 1.00 0.93 -1.15
CA ILE A 70 -0.07 -0.06 -1.09
C ILE A 70 -1.27 0.47 -1.87
N LEU A 71 -1.61 -0.23 -2.96
CA LEU A 71 -2.78 0.08 -3.78
C LEU A 71 -4.00 -0.62 -3.18
N ALA A 72 -4.85 0.16 -2.52
CA ALA A 72 -6.02 -0.32 -1.77
C ALA A 72 -7.34 0.28 -2.28
N VAL A 73 -7.38 0.70 -3.52
CA VAL A 73 -8.61 1.12 -4.20
C VAL A 73 -9.36 -0.09 -4.75
N LYS A 74 -10.63 0.09 -5.08
CA LYS A 74 -11.42 -0.97 -5.71
C LYS A 74 -10.84 -1.36 -7.08
N PRO A 75 -10.94 -2.64 -7.51
CA PRO A 75 -10.34 -3.11 -8.76
C PRO A 75 -10.71 -2.27 -9.99
N TYR A 76 -11.96 -1.80 -10.10
CA TYR A 76 -12.42 -0.99 -11.23
C TYR A 76 -11.80 0.42 -11.27
N MET A 77 -11.22 0.90 -10.16
CA MET A 77 -10.53 2.20 -10.07
C MET A 77 -9.03 2.09 -10.32
N MET A 78 -8.50 0.89 -10.34
CA MET A 78 -7.04 0.64 -10.31
C MET A 78 -6.33 1.27 -11.50
N ALA A 79 -6.83 1.06 -12.71
CA ALA A 79 -6.21 1.59 -13.92
C ALA A 79 -6.21 3.13 -13.95
N ASP A 80 -7.33 3.76 -13.56
CA ASP A 80 -7.44 5.22 -13.55
C ASP A 80 -6.50 5.85 -12.52
N VAL A 81 -6.47 5.31 -11.33
CA VAL A 81 -5.61 5.84 -10.25
C VAL A 81 -4.13 5.67 -10.59
N THR A 82 -3.73 4.49 -11.06
CA THR A 82 -2.32 4.24 -11.42
C THR A 82 -1.86 5.08 -12.60
N SER A 83 -2.73 5.37 -13.56
CA SER A 83 -2.39 6.20 -14.72
C SER A 83 -1.86 7.57 -14.34
N THR A 84 -2.31 8.13 -13.22
CA THR A 84 -1.89 9.45 -12.73
C THR A 84 -0.54 9.45 -12.03
N VAL A 85 -0.07 8.29 -11.56
CA VAL A 85 1.13 8.19 -10.70
C VAL A 85 2.14 7.14 -11.16
N LYS A 86 1.92 6.48 -12.28
CA LYS A 86 2.78 5.37 -12.74
C LYS A 86 4.26 5.73 -12.89
N SER A 87 4.58 6.98 -13.23
CA SER A 87 5.96 7.47 -13.30
C SER A 87 6.63 7.54 -11.92
N ILE A 88 5.85 7.87 -10.88
CA ILE A 88 6.33 7.91 -9.50
C ILE A 88 6.46 6.48 -8.97
N LEU A 89 5.47 5.62 -9.24
CA LEU A 89 5.45 4.22 -8.79
C LEU A 89 6.61 3.40 -9.36
N LYS A 90 7.17 3.80 -10.51
CA LYS A 90 8.29 3.12 -11.14
C LYS A 90 9.47 2.88 -10.19
N ASP A 91 9.72 3.80 -9.29
CA ASP A 91 10.85 3.78 -8.35
C ASP A 91 10.45 3.32 -6.94
N LYS A 92 9.26 2.77 -6.78
CA LYS A 92 8.71 2.31 -5.51
C LYS A 92 8.47 0.80 -5.49
N ILE A 93 8.35 0.25 -4.29
CA ILE A 93 7.79 -1.08 -4.11
C ILE A 93 6.27 -0.94 -4.11
N VAL A 94 5.59 -1.59 -5.04
CA VAL A 94 4.14 -1.50 -5.19
C VAL A 94 3.48 -2.80 -4.74
N ILE A 95 2.58 -2.69 -3.78
CA ILE A 95 1.81 -3.82 -3.24
C ILE A 95 0.34 -3.60 -3.52
N SER A 96 -0.31 -4.55 -4.20
CA SER A 96 -1.77 -4.54 -4.36
C SER A 96 -2.43 -5.41 -3.30
N VAL A 97 -3.54 -4.91 -2.74
CA VAL A 97 -4.41 -5.68 -1.84
C VAL A 97 -5.80 -5.89 -2.46
N ALA A 98 -5.93 -5.66 -3.76
CA ALA A 98 -7.19 -5.82 -4.49
C ALA A 98 -7.36 -7.26 -4.98
N ALA A 99 -8.46 -7.91 -4.56
CA ALA A 99 -8.82 -9.23 -5.06
C ALA A 99 -9.16 -9.18 -6.57
N GLY A 100 -8.76 -10.21 -7.31
CA GLY A 100 -9.06 -10.31 -8.74
C GLY A 100 -8.24 -9.40 -9.65
N TYR A 101 -7.16 -8.83 -9.15
CA TYR A 101 -6.24 -8.00 -9.94
C TYR A 101 -4.82 -8.60 -9.90
N PRO A 102 -4.54 -9.60 -10.77
CA PRO A 102 -3.29 -10.35 -10.74
C PRO A 102 -2.10 -9.58 -11.35
N PHE A 103 -0.91 -10.16 -11.25
CA PHE A 103 0.35 -9.63 -11.76
C PHE A 103 0.25 -9.14 -13.21
N GLU A 104 -0.34 -9.93 -14.12
CA GLU A 104 -0.44 -9.60 -15.54
C GLU A 104 -1.21 -8.30 -15.77
N LYS A 105 -2.28 -8.07 -15.02
CA LYS A 105 -3.06 -6.82 -15.13
C LYS A 105 -2.26 -5.61 -14.68
N PHE A 106 -1.42 -5.75 -13.64
CA PHE A 106 -0.54 -4.67 -13.21
C PHE A 106 0.56 -4.38 -14.22
N GLU A 107 1.10 -5.39 -14.90
CA GLU A 107 2.06 -5.20 -15.98
C GLU A 107 1.48 -4.34 -17.14
N GLU A 108 0.16 -4.41 -17.36
CA GLU A 108 -0.51 -3.61 -18.39
C GLU A 108 -0.67 -2.13 -18.01
N ILE A 109 -0.79 -1.81 -16.72
CA ILE A 109 -1.11 -0.45 -16.24
C ILE A 109 0.07 0.26 -15.60
N LEU A 110 1.08 -0.45 -15.14
CA LEU A 110 2.31 0.12 -14.59
C LEU A 110 3.37 0.28 -15.70
N LEU A 111 4.32 1.16 -15.48
CA LEU A 111 5.46 1.28 -16.40
C LEU A 111 6.31 0.00 -16.36
N PRO A 112 6.88 -0.43 -17.51
CA PRO A 112 7.77 -1.58 -17.55
C PRO A 112 8.92 -1.46 -16.53
N GLY A 113 9.19 -2.55 -15.81
CA GLY A 113 10.22 -2.59 -14.79
C GLY A 113 9.81 -2.05 -13.42
N THR A 114 8.55 -1.70 -13.22
CA THR A 114 8.02 -1.39 -11.88
C THR A 114 8.02 -2.66 -11.03
N HIS A 115 8.53 -2.56 -9.81
CA HIS A 115 8.57 -3.69 -8.87
C HIS A 115 7.25 -3.79 -8.10
N HIS A 116 6.51 -4.86 -8.32
CA HIS A 116 5.19 -5.02 -7.69
C HIS A 116 4.86 -6.46 -7.33
N ILE A 117 3.94 -6.62 -6.38
CA ILE A 117 3.39 -7.90 -5.94
C ILE A 117 1.90 -7.76 -5.64
N SER A 118 1.11 -8.73 -6.03
CA SER A 118 -0.32 -8.80 -5.71
C SER A 118 -0.54 -9.67 -4.48
N THR A 119 -1.33 -9.17 -3.53
CA THR A 119 -1.65 -9.86 -2.28
C THR A 119 -3.13 -9.82 -1.99
N ILE A 120 -3.60 -10.76 -1.18
CA ILE A 120 -4.96 -10.79 -0.65
C ILE A 120 -4.84 -10.94 0.87
N PRO A 121 -5.00 -9.85 1.64
CA PRO A 121 -5.02 -9.90 3.09
C PRO A 121 -6.39 -10.31 3.62
N ASN A 122 -6.48 -10.70 4.91
CA ASN A 122 -7.73 -10.92 5.60
C ASN A 122 -7.88 -9.98 6.81
N THR A 123 -9.11 -9.88 7.36
CA THR A 123 -9.43 -8.91 8.43
C THR A 123 -8.62 -9.04 9.72
N PRO A 124 -8.18 -10.22 10.20
CA PRO A 124 -7.33 -10.32 11.39
C PRO A 124 -5.98 -9.61 11.28
N VAL A 125 -5.62 -9.10 10.09
CA VAL A 125 -4.41 -8.28 9.91
C VAL A 125 -4.42 -7.03 10.82
N SER A 126 -5.59 -6.55 11.21
CA SER A 126 -5.72 -5.37 12.09
C SER A 126 -5.14 -5.57 13.49
N ILE A 127 -5.05 -6.79 13.95
CA ILE A 127 -4.42 -7.15 15.24
C ILE A 127 -3.06 -7.85 15.06
N GLY A 128 -2.54 -7.82 13.84
CA GLY A 128 -1.25 -8.47 13.52
C GLY A 128 -1.32 -10.00 13.44
N GLU A 129 -2.52 -10.58 13.34
CA GLU A 129 -2.75 -12.03 13.25
C GLU A 129 -3.33 -12.42 11.89
N GLY A 130 -3.23 -11.53 10.92
CA GLY A 130 -3.74 -11.75 9.57
C GLY A 130 -2.82 -12.61 8.71
N ILE A 131 -3.37 -13.03 7.58
CA ILE A 131 -2.66 -13.76 6.54
C ILE A 131 -2.67 -12.92 5.28
N PHE A 132 -1.50 -12.75 4.67
CA PHE A 132 -1.34 -12.22 3.33
C PHE A 132 -1.07 -13.37 2.37
N ILE A 133 -2.02 -13.63 1.49
CA ILE A 133 -1.80 -14.57 0.39
C ILE A 133 -1.13 -13.78 -0.74
N CYS A 134 0.12 -14.14 -1.06
CA CYS A 134 0.87 -13.51 -2.13
C CYS A 134 0.81 -14.34 -3.39
N GLU A 135 0.71 -13.68 -4.54
CA GLU A 135 0.88 -14.34 -5.83
C GLU A 135 2.34 -14.77 -5.99
N ASN A 136 2.58 -15.97 -6.52
CA ASN A 136 3.95 -16.48 -6.74
C ASN A 136 4.73 -15.64 -7.74
N ARG A 137 4.04 -15.09 -8.73
CA ARG A 137 4.63 -14.23 -9.74
C ARG A 137 4.67 -12.79 -9.23
N HIS A 138 5.86 -12.24 -9.10
CA HIS A 138 6.10 -10.87 -8.69
C HIS A 138 7.39 -10.34 -9.33
N SER A 139 7.60 -9.02 -9.29
CA SER A 139 8.81 -8.37 -9.81
C SER A 139 9.67 -7.72 -8.74
N LEU A 140 9.46 -8.08 -7.47
CA LEU A 140 10.32 -7.62 -6.37
C LEU A 140 11.69 -8.31 -6.45
N SER A 141 12.76 -7.58 -6.09
CA SER A 141 14.06 -8.20 -5.81
C SER A 141 14.00 -9.02 -4.51
N ASP A 142 14.99 -9.87 -4.28
CA ASP A 142 15.06 -10.69 -3.05
C ASP A 142 15.08 -9.82 -1.79
N SER A 143 15.80 -8.71 -1.80
CA SER A 143 15.85 -7.77 -0.69
C SER A 143 14.54 -7.03 -0.46
N GLU A 144 13.83 -6.67 -1.52
CA GLU A 144 12.50 -6.06 -1.44
C GLU A 144 11.47 -7.04 -0.91
N LEU A 145 11.49 -8.28 -1.37
CA LEU A 145 10.61 -9.33 -0.87
C LEU A 145 10.84 -9.58 0.62
N ALA A 146 12.11 -9.66 1.04
CA ALA A 146 12.46 -9.82 2.45
C ALA A 146 11.96 -8.64 3.31
N LEU A 147 12.07 -7.41 2.80
CA LEU A 147 11.54 -6.21 3.48
C LEU A 147 10.03 -6.29 3.64
N VAL A 148 9.31 -6.66 2.60
CA VAL A 148 7.85 -6.81 2.62
C VAL A 148 7.42 -7.91 3.60
N GLU A 149 8.10 -9.05 3.60
CA GLU A 149 7.83 -10.16 4.53
C GLU A 149 8.07 -9.77 6.00
N ASN A 150 9.05 -8.91 6.26
CA ASN A 150 9.32 -8.41 7.62
C ASN A 150 8.30 -7.40 8.12
N ILE A 151 7.67 -6.66 7.22
CA ILE A 151 6.67 -5.62 7.56
C ILE A 151 5.28 -6.25 7.74
N PHE A 152 4.93 -7.20 6.93
CA PHE A 152 3.62 -7.86 6.87
C PHE A 152 3.74 -9.34 7.25
#